data_8fcd204bb4bcb0910606163764ca87e5
#
_entry.id   8fcd204bb4bcb0910606163764ca87e5
#
_cell.length_a   1.000
_cell.length_b   1.000
_cell.length_c   1.000
_cell.angle_alpha   90.00
_cell.angle_beta   90.00
_cell.angle_gamma   90.00
#
_symmetry.space_group_name_H-M   'P 1'
#
loop_
_entity.id
_entity.type
_entity.pdbx_description
1 polymer ?
#
loop_
_entity_poly.entity_id
_entity_poly.type
_entity_poly.pdbx_seq_one_letter_code
_entity_poly.pdbx_strand_id
1 'polypeptide(L)'
;MIEWSTEAAVVSNGRVALVTGAARGIGLGIAAWLISEGWQVVLTDLDRERGSKVSRVLGDNAWFITMDVADEKQVAQGVAEVLGQFGRLDALVCNAAVADPHNITLESLDLAYWNRVLAVNLSGPMLLAKHCAPYLRAHGGAIVNLASTRARQSEPDTEAYAASKGGLLALTHALAMSLGPEVRXRSAPAGSMRATPLHGVPSH
;
A
#
# COMPACT_ATOMS: atom_id res chain seq x y z
N MET A 1 -24.54 -3.40 -3.95
CA MET A 1 -24.22 -2.14 -3.25
C MET A 1 -23.91 -2.47 -1.81
N ILE A 2 -22.69 -2.24 -1.38
CA ILE A 2 -22.38 -2.36 0.04
C ILE A 2 -22.71 -1.00 0.65
N GLU A 3 -23.78 -0.93 1.39
CA GLU A 3 -24.12 0.26 2.17
C GLU A 3 -23.23 0.27 3.41
N TRP A 4 -22.30 1.23 3.44
CA TRP A 4 -21.53 1.48 4.65
C TRP A 4 -22.44 2.27 5.60
N SER A 5 -23.13 1.56 6.49
CA SER A 5 -23.96 2.23 7.49
C SER A 5 -23.04 2.95 8.50
N THR A 6 -23.37 4.18 8.78
CA THR A 6 -22.68 4.99 9.80
C THR A 6 -23.10 4.61 11.23
N GLU A 7 -23.81 3.50 11.38
CA GLU A 7 -24.37 3.11 12.67
C GLU A 7 -23.52 2.03 13.36
N ALA A 8 -22.96 2.41 14.45
CA ALA A 8 -22.12 1.69 15.41
C ALA A 8 -20.62 1.75 15.05
N ALA A 9 -19.83 2.33 15.94
CA ALA A 9 -18.38 2.29 15.85
C ALA A 9 -17.93 0.81 15.80
N VAL A 10 -17.23 0.45 14.72
CA VAL A 10 -16.71 -0.93 14.59
C VAL A 10 -15.68 -1.15 15.70
N VAL A 11 -15.97 -2.08 16.60
CA VAL A 11 -15.04 -2.38 17.69
C VAL A 11 -13.78 -3.02 17.12
N SER A 12 -12.62 -2.49 17.49
CA SER A 12 -11.36 -3.02 16.99
C SER A 12 -11.15 -4.46 17.47
N ASN A 13 -10.71 -5.33 16.55
CA ASN A 13 -10.31 -6.70 16.86
C ASN A 13 -8.85 -6.80 17.33
N GLY A 14 -8.19 -5.65 17.52
CA GLY A 14 -6.81 -5.55 17.98
C GLY A 14 -5.74 -5.74 16.91
N ARG A 15 -6.12 -6.07 15.67
CA ARG A 15 -5.15 -6.23 14.56
C ARG A 15 -4.84 -4.88 13.91
N VAL A 16 -3.59 -4.71 13.49
CA VAL A 16 -3.09 -3.46 12.90
C VAL A 16 -2.59 -3.72 11.48
N ALA A 17 -3.05 -2.89 10.53
CA ALA A 17 -2.59 -2.94 9.15
C ALA A 17 -1.97 -1.60 8.73
N LEU A 18 -0.89 -1.65 7.96
CA LEU A 18 -0.27 -0.49 7.31
C LEU A 18 -0.59 -0.57 5.81
N VAL A 19 -1.27 0.46 5.28
CA VAL A 19 -1.67 0.50 3.86
C VAL A 19 -1.05 1.73 3.20
N THR A 20 -0.23 1.53 2.16
CA THR A 20 0.45 2.65 1.48
C THR A 20 -0.30 3.12 0.24
N GLY A 21 -0.18 4.42 -0.09
CA GLY A 21 -0.94 5.02 -1.18
C GLY A 21 -2.43 4.98 -0.89
N ALA A 22 -2.81 5.25 0.36
CA ALA A 22 -4.17 4.98 0.86
C ALA A 22 -5.06 6.23 0.92
N ALA A 23 -4.59 7.38 0.44
CA ALA A 23 -5.43 8.59 0.41
C ALA A 23 -6.52 8.55 -0.67
N ARG A 24 -6.44 7.58 -1.61
CA ARG A 24 -7.40 7.46 -2.73
C ARG A 24 -7.37 6.06 -3.35
N GLY A 25 -8.31 5.84 -4.26
CA GLY A 25 -8.31 4.67 -5.14
C GLY A 25 -8.35 3.32 -4.43
N ILE A 26 -7.56 2.37 -4.93
CA ILE A 26 -7.53 0.99 -4.42
C ILE A 26 -7.05 0.95 -2.96
N GLY A 27 -6.00 1.70 -2.62
CA GLY A 27 -5.48 1.74 -1.24
C GLY A 27 -6.53 2.21 -0.25
N LEU A 28 -7.29 3.26 -0.59
CA LEU A 28 -8.40 3.73 0.24
C LEU A 28 -9.49 2.66 0.39
N GLY A 29 -9.85 1.99 -0.71
CA GLY A 29 -10.84 0.91 -0.67
C GLY A 29 -10.40 -0.24 0.24
N ILE A 30 -9.11 -0.61 0.18
CA ILE A 30 -8.54 -1.66 1.05
C ILE A 30 -8.60 -1.21 2.51
N ALA A 31 -8.20 0.05 2.79
CA ALA A 31 -8.21 0.58 4.15
C ALA A 31 -9.63 0.59 4.73
N ALA A 32 -10.61 1.07 3.95
CA ALA A 32 -12.01 1.11 4.38
C ALA A 32 -12.55 -0.30 4.67
N TRP A 33 -12.24 -1.26 3.79
CA TRP A 33 -12.66 -2.65 3.99
C TRP A 33 -12.03 -3.25 5.27
N LEU A 34 -10.74 -3.05 5.49
CA LEU A 34 -10.07 -3.56 6.70
C LEU A 34 -10.71 -2.95 7.97
N ILE A 35 -11.02 -1.66 7.94
CA ILE A 35 -11.70 -0.99 9.06
C ILE A 35 -13.07 -1.64 9.32
N SER A 36 -13.85 -1.93 8.27
CA SER A 36 -15.16 -2.59 8.43
C SER A 36 -15.03 -4.00 9.02
N GLU A 37 -13.85 -4.63 8.87
CA GLU A 37 -13.53 -5.94 9.47
C GLU A 37 -12.91 -5.79 10.88
N GLY A 38 -12.94 -4.60 11.46
CA GLY A 38 -12.48 -4.34 12.83
C GLY A 38 -10.98 -4.12 12.99
N TRP A 39 -10.25 -3.85 11.90
CA TRP A 39 -8.81 -3.57 12.01
C TRP A 39 -8.56 -2.11 12.39
N GLN A 40 -7.48 -1.86 13.11
CA GLN A 40 -6.84 -0.56 13.16
C GLN A 40 -6.03 -0.41 11.88
N VAL A 41 -6.22 0.68 11.14
CA VAL A 41 -5.54 0.85 9.85
C VAL A 41 -4.73 2.15 9.84
N VAL A 42 -3.44 2.02 9.60
CA VAL A 42 -2.58 3.17 9.35
C VAL A 42 -2.51 3.37 7.83
N LEU A 43 -3.06 4.49 7.39
CA LEU A 43 -3.00 4.93 6.00
C LEU A 43 -1.73 5.77 5.80
N THR A 44 -0.99 5.52 4.72
CA THR A 44 0.10 6.43 4.35
C THR A 44 -0.02 6.90 2.91
N ASP A 45 0.41 8.14 2.67
CA ASP A 45 0.41 8.74 1.34
C ASP A 45 1.33 9.97 1.36
N LEU A 46 1.70 10.47 0.18
CA LEU A 46 2.38 11.77 0.04
C LEU A 46 1.39 12.93 0.23
N ASP A 47 0.13 12.73 -0.13
CA ASP A 47 -0.92 13.76 -0.07
C ASP A 47 -1.43 13.88 1.37
N ARG A 48 -0.76 14.74 2.14
CA ARG A 48 -1.08 14.97 3.56
C ARG A 48 -2.51 15.48 3.77
N GLU A 49 -2.93 16.42 2.92
CA GLU A 49 -4.25 17.03 3.07
C GLU A 49 -5.35 16.00 2.86
N ARG A 50 -5.28 15.28 1.73
CA ARG A 50 -6.27 14.24 1.40
C ARG A 50 -6.22 13.10 2.42
N GLY A 51 -5.04 12.62 2.79
CA GLY A 51 -4.89 11.53 3.74
C GLY A 51 -5.47 11.86 5.11
N SER A 52 -5.21 13.08 5.61
CA SER A 52 -5.77 13.53 6.88
C SER A 52 -7.30 13.66 6.82
N LYS A 53 -7.84 14.12 5.69
CA LYS A 53 -9.29 14.22 5.50
C LYS A 53 -9.93 12.83 5.47
N VAL A 54 -9.33 11.92 4.71
CA VAL A 54 -9.83 10.54 4.56
C VAL A 54 -9.82 9.80 5.91
N SER A 55 -8.73 9.89 6.69
CA SER A 55 -8.66 9.20 7.98
C SER A 55 -9.76 9.67 8.93
N ARG A 56 -10.05 10.98 8.94
CA ARG A 56 -11.18 11.51 9.76
C ARG A 56 -12.53 10.95 9.31
N VAL A 57 -12.74 10.82 7.99
CA VAL A 57 -14.00 10.26 7.45
C VAL A 57 -14.14 8.78 7.81
N LEU A 58 -13.03 8.04 7.82
CA LEU A 58 -13.02 6.62 8.15
C LEU A 58 -13.20 6.33 9.66
N GLY A 59 -13.00 7.34 10.51
CA GLY A 59 -13.28 7.24 11.95
C GLY A 59 -12.11 6.77 12.80
N ASP A 60 -12.41 6.36 14.02
CA ASP A 60 -11.42 6.14 15.09
C ASP A 60 -10.44 4.99 14.82
N ASN A 61 -10.80 4.07 13.93
CA ASN A 61 -9.93 2.96 13.55
C ASN A 61 -8.94 3.30 12.43
N ALA A 62 -8.92 4.58 11.99
CA ALA A 62 -8.06 5.06 10.91
C ALA A 62 -7.04 6.07 11.44
N TRP A 63 -5.77 5.83 11.17
CA TRP A 63 -4.68 6.78 11.47
C TRP A 63 -3.95 7.13 10.19
N PHE A 64 -3.50 8.37 10.02
CA PHE A 64 -2.77 8.79 8.81
C PHE A 64 -1.36 9.28 9.12
N ILE A 65 -0.38 8.81 8.35
CA ILE A 65 1.02 9.24 8.40
C ILE A 65 1.43 9.68 6.99
N THR A 66 2.02 10.88 6.87
CA THR A 66 2.63 11.29 5.59
C THR A 66 3.95 10.54 5.40
N MET A 67 4.10 9.83 4.27
CA MET A 67 5.31 9.02 4.05
C MET A 67 5.60 8.84 2.57
N ASP A 68 6.83 9.18 2.13
CA ASP A 68 7.35 8.74 0.83
C ASP A 68 7.95 7.34 1.01
N VAL A 69 7.34 6.35 0.38
CA VAL A 69 7.82 4.96 0.44
C VAL A 69 9.19 4.76 -0.20
N ALA A 70 9.63 5.72 -1.03
CA ALA A 70 10.96 5.68 -1.66
C ALA A 70 12.06 6.26 -0.75
N ASP A 71 11.70 6.88 0.37
CA ASP A 71 12.65 7.45 1.34
C ASP A 71 12.76 6.51 2.55
N GLU A 72 13.90 5.83 2.67
CA GLU A 72 14.11 4.85 3.74
C GLU A 72 13.98 5.46 5.13
N LYS A 73 14.40 6.73 5.33
CA LYS A 73 14.29 7.39 6.64
C LYS A 73 12.83 7.59 7.01
N GLN A 74 12.01 8.04 6.05
CA GLN A 74 10.57 8.22 6.30
C GLN A 74 9.88 6.87 6.54
N VAL A 75 10.27 5.82 5.81
CA VAL A 75 9.73 4.47 6.03
C VAL A 75 10.07 3.99 7.45
N ALA A 76 11.34 4.09 7.85
CA ALA A 76 11.77 3.67 9.21
C ALA A 76 11.01 4.45 10.29
N GLN A 77 10.89 5.78 10.12
CA GLN A 77 10.17 6.63 11.06
C GLN A 77 8.68 6.29 11.12
N GLY A 78 8.03 6.12 9.95
CA GLY A 78 6.61 5.78 9.90
C GLY A 78 6.32 4.43 10.56
N VAL A 79 7.16 3.42 10.31
CA VAL A 79 7.01 2.12 10.99
C VAL A 79 7.20 2.28 12.51
N ALA A 80 8.18 3.08 12.95
CA ALA A 80 8.36 3.35 14.39
C ALA A 80 7.14 4.04 15.00
N GLU A 81 6.51 4.98 14.28
CA GLU A 81 5.27 5.63 14.73
C GLU A 81 4.12 4.63 14.88
N VAL A 82 3.95 3.71 13.91
CA VAL A 82 2.94 2.65 13.99
C VAL A 82 3.14 1.82 15.27
N LEU A 83 4.39 1.43 15.52
CA LEU A 83 4.71 0.59 16.68
C LEU A 83 4.57 1.35 18.00
N GLY A 84 4.95 2.61 18.02
CA GLY A 84 4.78 3.46 19.20
C GLY A 84 3.31 3.62 19.58
N GLN A 85 2.43 3.70 18.57
CA GLN A 85 1.00 3.88 18.79
C GLN A 85 0.26 2.59 19.11
N PHE A 86 0.59 1.51 18.42
CA PHE A 86 -0.22 0.27 18.46
C PHE A 86 0.52 -0.93 19.07
N GLY A 87 1.84 -0.88 19.21
CA GLY A 87 2.64 -1.95 19.77
C GLY A 87 2.76 -3.20 18.87
N ARG A 88 2.12 -3.21 17.71
CA ARG A 88 2.05 -4.41 16.84
C ARG A 88 1.83 -4.04 15.38
N LEU A 89 2.10 -5.00 14.50
CA LEU A 89 1.75 -4.90 13.08
C LEU A 89 1.43 -6.31 12.57
N ASP A 90 0.24 -6.48 11.99
CA ASP A 90 -0.26 -7.79 11.53
C ASP A 90 -0.32 -7.88 10.00
N ALA A 91 -0.45 -6.74 9.32
CA ALA A 91 -0.51 -6.74 7.85
C ALA A 91 0.18 -5.50 7.28
N LEU A 92 0.88 -5.71 6.15
CA LEU A 92 1.44 -4.64 5.34
C LEU A 92 0.86 -4.74 3.94
N VAL A 93 0.27 -3.67 3.44
CA VAL A 93 -0.26 -3.58 2.07
C VAL A 93 0.54 -2.53 1.30
N CYS A 94 1.39 -3.00 0.40
CA CYS A 94 2.20 -2.16 -0.49
C CYS A 94 1.39 -1.83 -1.75
N ASN A 95 0.64 -0.73 -1.68
CA ASN A 95 -0.21 -0.28 -2.78
C ASN A 95 0.33 0.99 -3.45
N ALA A 96 1.09 1.83 -2.75
CA ALA A 96 1.66 3.06 -3.32
C ALA A 96 2.40 2.76 -4.63
N ALA A 97 2.11 3.53 -5.66
CA ALA A 97 2.74 3.34 -6.96
C ALA A 97 2.69 4.62 -7.79
N VAL A 98 3.73 4.82 -8.58
CA VAL A 98 3.71 5.74 -9.71
C VAL A 98 3.14 4.95 -10.88
N ALA A 99 1.97 5.35 -11.35
CA ALA A 99 1.27 4.76 -12.48
C ALA A 99 0.83 5.90 -13.39
N ASP A 100 1.71 6.29 -14.29
CA ASP A 100 1.42 7.40 -15.21
C ASP A 100 0.44 6.89 -16.28
N PRO A 101 -0.70 7.56 -16.45
CA PRO A 101 -1.62 7.23 -17.53
C PRO A 101 -1.10 7.69 -18.91
N HIS A 102 -0.10 8.55 -18.94
CA HIS A 102 0.49 9.04 -20.18
C HIS A 102 1.69 8.16 -20.54
N ASN A 103 1.50 7.30 -21.52
CA ASN A 103 2.56 6.43 -22.01
C ASN A 103 3.71 7.31 -22.55
N ILE A 104 4.92 7.03 -22.11
CA ILE A 104 6.14 7.74 -22.53
C ILE A 104 6.87 6.82 -23.48
N THR A 105 7.06 7.28 -24.74
CA THR A 105 7.80 6.47 -25.72
C THR A 105 9.21 6.15 -25.21
N LEU A 106 9.75 5.01 -25.61
CA LEU A 106 11.06 4.58 -25.14
C LEU A 106 12.15 5.65 -25.36
N GLU A 107 12.10 6.34 -26.49
CA GLU A 107 13.07 7.38 -26.84
C GLU A 107 12.95 8.63 -25.95
N SER A 108 11.78 8.85 -25.38
CA SER A 108 11.49 10.01 -24.49
C SER A 108 11.59 9.66 -23.02
N LEU A 109 11.79 8.39 -22.69
CA LEU A 109 11.85 7.91 -21.31
C LEU A 109 13.17 8.37 -20.66
N ASP A 110 13.08 9.37 -19.78
CA ASP A 110 14.28 9.82 -19.09
C ASP A 110 14.62 8.94 -17.88
N LEU A 111 15.90 8.90 -17.53
CA LEU A 111 16.40 8.04 -16.47
C LEU A 111 15.87 8.48 -15.07
N ALA A 112 15.59 9.74 -14.86
CA ALA A 112 15.08 10.23 -13.58
C ALA A 112 13.64 9.69 -13.34
N TYR A 113 12.79 9.73 -14.36
CA TYR A 113 11.44 9.14 -14.28
C TYR A 113 11.51 7.62 -14.07
N TRP A 114 12.35 6.93 -14.89
CA TRP A 114 12.59 5.48 -14.71
C TRP A 114 12.96 5.16 -13.26
N ASN A 115 13.97 5.86 -12.73
CA ASN A 115 14.45 5.64 -11.37
C ASN A 115 13.35 5.95 -10.32
N ARG A 116 12.55 7.01 -10.53
CA ARG A 116 11.44 7.33 -9.62
C ARG A 116 10.39 6.22 -9.60
N VAL A 117 10.03 5.66 -10.77
CA VAL A 117 9.08 4.55 -10.86
C VAL A 117 9.62 3.33 -10.10
N LEU A 118 10.89 2.96 -10.32
CA LEU A 118 11.49 1.83 -9.61
C LEU A 118 11.61 2.10 -8.10
N ALA A 119 11.98 3.31 -7.71
CA ALA A 119 12.13 3.67 -6.30
C ALA A 119 10.80 3.51 -5.55
N VAL A 120 9.69 3.97 -6.14
CA VAL A 120 8.38 3.87 -5.49
C VAL A 120 7.81 2.45 -5.58
N ASN A 121 7.78 1.88 -6.81
CA ASN A 121 7.00 0.67 -7.08
C ASN A 121 7.73 -0.63 -6.68
N LEU A 122 9.05 -0.59 -6.55
CA LEU A 122 9.87 -1.77 -6.27
C LEU A 122 10.72 -1.62 -5.01
N SER A 123 11.52 -0.54 -4.93
CA SER A 123 12.34 -0.32 -3.73
C SER A 123 11.47 -0.02 -2.50
N GLY A 124 10.39 0.76 -2.66
CA GLY A 124 9.46 1.06 -1.57
C GLY A 124 8.93 -0.19 -0.87
N PRO A 125 8.31 -1.13 -1.59
CA PRO A 125 7.89 -2.41 -0.98
C PRO A 125 9.03 -3.18 -0.31
N MET A 126 10.24 -3.16 -0.85
CA MET A 126 11.40 -3.78 -0.23
C MET A 126 11.76 -3.10 1.10
N LEU A 127 11.80 -1.75 1.11
CA LEU A 127 12.09 -0.97 2.32
C LEU A 127 11.02 -1.22 3.39
N LEU A 128 9.75 -1.19 3.00
CA LEU A 128 8.65 -1.48 3.92
C LEU A 128 8.77 -2.89 4.49
N ALA A 129 9.04 -3.89 3.64
CA ALA A 129 9.23 -5.27 4.10
C ALA A 129 10.40 -5.36 5.08
N LYS A 130 11.54 -4.71 4.78
CA LYS A 130 12.72 -4.67 5.64
C LYS A 130 12.38 -4.17 7.05
N HIS A 131 11.69 -3.03 7.14
CA HIS A 131 11.40 -2.39 8.43
C HIS A 131 10.21 -3.02 9.17
N CYS A 132 9.24 -3.63 8.45
CA CYS A 132 8.06 -4.26 9.05
C CYS A 132 8.29 -5.73 9.44
N ALA A 133 9.24 -6.43 8.79
CA ALA A 133 9.40 -7.88 8.94
C ALA A 133 9.53 -8.37 10.40
N PRO A 134 10.34 -7.72 11.28
CA PRO A 134 10.43 -8.20 12.67
C PRO A 134 9.09 -8.25 13.38
N TYR A 135 8.25 -7.25 13.15
CA TYR A 135 6.96 -7.12 13.82
C TYR A 135 5.91 -8.03 13.22
N LEU A 136 5.94 -8.19 11.89
CA LEU A 136 5.08 -9.15 11.23
C LEU A 136 5.39 -10.58 11.67
N ARG A 137 6.69 -10.93 11.84
CA ARG A 137 7.08 -12.25 12.37
C ARG A 137 6.52 -12.49 13.76
N ALA A 138 6.56 -11.49 14.63
CA ALA A 138 6.09 -11.62 16.01
C ALA A 138 4.60 -11.98 16.11
N HIS A 139 3.83 -11.71 15.06
CA HIS A 139 2.37 -11.91 15.07
C HIS A 139 1.85 -12.85 13.96
N GLY A 140 2.75 -13.55 13.24
CA GLY A 140 2.33 -14.40 12.12
C GLY A 140 1.65 -13.62 11.01
N GLY A 141 2.17 -12.43 10.72
CA GLY A 141 1.55 -11.45 9.85
C GLY A 141 1.61 -11.75 8.37
N ALA A 142 1.24 -10.76 7.56
CA ALA A 142 1.21 -10.92 6.10
C ALA A 142 1.66 -9.65 5.38
N ILE A 143 2.27 -9.84 4.20
CA ILE A 143 2.60 -8.76 3.27
C ILE A 143 1.82 -8.99 1.98
N VAL A 144 1.11 -7.98 1.51
CA VAL A 144 0.40 -7.99 0.23
C VAL A 144 0.99 -6.90 -0.67
N ASN A 145 1.57 -7.30 -1.78
CA ASN A 145 2.11 -6.38 -2.78
C ASN A 145 1.12 -6.22 -3.93
N LEU A 146 0.68 -4.99 -4.21
CA LEU A 146 -0.24 -4.71 -5.32
C LEU A 146 0.58 -4.66 -6.62
N ALA A 147 0.59 -5.78 -7.33
CA ALA A 147 1.24 -5.93 -8.64
C ALA A 147 0.32 -5.37 -9.74
N SER A 148 0.45 -5.87 -10.95
CA SER A 148 -0.37 -5.45 -12.10
C SER A 148 -0.38 -6.56 -13.14
N THR A 149 -1.41 -6.58 -13.98
CA THR A 149 -1.40 -7.38 -15.21
C THR A 149 -0.21 -7.00 -16.11
N ARG A 150 0.22 -5.72 -16.05
CA ARG A 150 1.40 -5.23 -16.80
C ARG A 150 2.70 -5.97 -16.46
N ALA A 151 2.76 -6.65 -15.32
CA ALA A 151 3.91 -7.49 -14.97
C ALA A 151 4.10 -8.70 -15.91
N ARG A 152 3.04 -9.08 -16.63
CA ARG A 152 3.05 -10.25 -17.55
C ARG A 152 2.53 -9.92 -18.95
N GLN A 153 1.71 -8.90 -19.08
CA GLN A 153 1.03 -8.51 -20.33
C GLN A 153 1.14 -7.00 -20.48
N SER A 154 2.27 -6.55 -21.03
CA SER A 154 2.58 -5.13 -21.18
C SER A 154 1.81 -4.48 -22.32
N GLU A 155 1.71 -3.17 -22.28
CA GLU A 155 1.27 -2.32 -23.39
C GLU A 155 2.44 -1.48 -23.85
N PRO A 156 2.41 -0.95 -25.09
CA PRO A 156 3.47 -0.05 -25.56
C PRO A 156 3.67 1.14 -24.60
N ASP A 157 4.89 1.62 -24.52
CA ASP A 157 5.27 2.82 -23.77
C ASP A 157 5.00 2.71 -22.26
N THR A 158 5.15 1.49 -21.70
CA THR A 158 4.95 1.22 -20.26
C THR A 158 6.18 0.57 -19.62
N GLU A 159 7.37 0.74 -20.20
CA GLU A 159 8.59 0.00 -19.83
C GLU A 159 8.92 0.13 -18.34
N ALA A 160 8.95 1.36 -17.80
CA ALA A 160 9.30 1.59 -16.40
C ALA A 160 8.26 0.92 -15.46
N TYR A 161 6.99 1.12 -15.75
CA TYR A 161 5.91 0.54 -14.93
C TYR A 161 5.92 -1.00 -15.00
N ALA A 162 5.99 -1.54 -16.22
CA ALA A 162 6.00 -3.00 -16.44
C ALA A 162 7.22 -3.64 -15.76
N ALA A 163 8.42 -3.04 -15.92
CA ALA A 163 9.63 -3.51 -15.25
C ALA A 163 9.46 -3.50 -13.74
N SER A 164 8.93 -2.40 -13.18
CA SER A 164 8.72 -2.30 -11.72
C SER A 164 7.75 -3.36 -11.20
N LYS A 165 6.65 -3.60 -11.93
CA LYS A 165 5.64 -4.57 -11.49
C LYS A 165 6.08 -6.02 -11.72
N GLY A 166 6.89 -6.28 -12.76
CA GLY A 166 7.57 -7.57 -12.94
C GLY A 166 8.57 -7.84 -11.83
N GLY A 167 9.40 -6.83 -11.51
CA GLY A 167 10.33 -6.89 -10.37
C GLY A 167 9.60 -7.14 -9.04
N LEU A 168 8.42 -6.50 -8.85
CA LEU A 168 7.64 -6.68 -7.63
C LEU A 168 7.13 -8.12 -7.46
N LEU A 169 6.78 -8.82 -8.56
CA LEU A 169 6.42 -10.23 -8.49
C LEU A 169 7.62 -11.08 -8.03
N ALA A 170 8.79 -10.84 -8.62
CA ALA A 170 10.02 -11.54 -8.25
C ALA A 170 10.38 -11.26 -6.79
N LEU A 171 10.30 -9.99 -6.36
CA LEU A 171 10.54 -9.59 -4.97
C LEU A 171 9.56 -10.30 -4.03
N THR A 172 8.28 -10.38 -4.39
CA THR A 172 7.26 -11.05 -3.55
C THR A 172 7.64 -12.53 -3.33
N HIS A 173 8.08 -13.21 -4.40
CA HIS A 173 8.54 -14.60 -4.31
C HIS A 173 9.77 -14.73 -3.39
N ALA A 174 10.76 -13.86 -3.59
CA ALA A 174 11.98 -13.87 -2.76
C ALA A 174 11.66 -13.62 -1.27
N LEU A 175 10.79 -12.65 -1.00
CA LEU A 175 10.36 -12.35 0.38
C LEU A 175 9.60 -13.54 0.99
N ALA A 176 8.79 -14.24 0.21
CA ALA A 176 8.08 -15.43 0.69
C ALA A 176 9.05 -16.53 1.13
N MET A 177 10.16 -16.70 0.40
CA MET A 177 11.21 -17.67 0.76
C MET A 177 12.01 -17.22 1.99
N SER A 178 12.28 -15.92 2.11
CA SER A 178 13.11 -15.37 3.19
C SER A 178 12.35 -15.20 4.52
N LEU A 179 11.05 -14.94 4.45
CA LEU A 179 10.23 -14.60 5.62
C LEU A 179 9.26 -15.71 6.02
N GLY A 180 9.08 -16.73 5.18
CA GLY A 180 8.23 -17.87 5.50
C GLY A 180 8.91 -18.86 6.46
N PRO A 181 8.12 -19.61 7.22
CA PRO A 181 6.66 -19.60 7.26
C PRO A 181 6.05 -18.52 8.18
N GLU A 182 6.85 -17.73 8.88
CA GLU A 182 6.39 -16.81 9.90
C GLU A 182 5.58 -15.64 9.32
N VAL A 183 5.90 -15.19 8.07
CA VAL A 183 5.18 -14.10 7.39
C VAL A 183 4.71 -14.60 6.02
N ARG A 184 3.44 -14.38 5.73
CA ARG A 184 2.85 -14.78 4.44
C ARG A 184 2.98 -13.66 3.40
N UNK A 185 3.50 -13.64 2.21
CA UNK A 185 3.69 -12.80 1.25
C UNK A 185 2.80 -13.14 0.25
N ARG A 186 2.05 -12.35 -0.31
CA ARG A 186 1.14 -12.47 -1.46
C ARG A 186 1.32 -11.33 -2.44
N SER A 187 1.04 -11.57 -3.72
CA SER A 187 0.86 -10.49 -4.69
C SER A 187 -0.56 -10.55 -5.26
N ALA A 188 -1.16 -9.37 -5.48
CA ALA A 188 -2.49 -9.25 -6.05
C ALA A 188 -2.45 -8.30 -7.26
N PRO A 189 -3.08 -8.65 -8.41
CA PRO A 189 -3.11 -7.76 -9.56
C PRO A 189 -4.10 -6.61 -9.33
N ALA A 190 -3.61 -5.39 -9.36
CA ALA A 190 -4.43 -4.19 -9.15
C ALA A 190 -5.50 -3.99 -10.22
N GLY A 191 -5.28 -4.50 -11.44
CA GLY A 191 -6.21 -4.32 -12.57
C GLY A 191 -7.56 -5.04 -12.42
N SER A 192 -7.68 -5.98 -11.47
CA SER A 192 -8.95 -6.67 -11.23
C SER A 192 -9.80 -6.02 -10.13
N MET A 193 -9.27 -5.01 -9.47
CA MET A 193 -9.94 -4.35 -8.35
C MET A 193 -10.61 -3.05 -8.81
N ARG A 194 -11.92 -2.95 -8.64
CA ARG A 194 -12.64 -1.68 -8.87
C ARG A 194 -12.69 -0.90 -7.57
N ALA A 195 -12.26 0.35 -7.63
CA ALA A 195 -12.42 1.25 -6.50
C ALA A 195 -13.93 1.55 -6.30
N THR A 196 -14.43 1.27 -5.12
CA THR A 196 -15.81 1.64 -4.77
C THR A 196 -15.79 3.09 -4.27
N PRO A 197 -16.58 3.99 -4.85
CA PRO A 197 -16.64 5.35 -4.33
C PRO A 197 -17.15 5.37 -2.89
N LEU A 198 -16.44 6.04 -2.02
CA LEU A 198 -16.89 6.30 -0.65
C LEU A 198 -17.72 7.58 -0.66
N HIS A 199 -18.94 7.52 -0.13
CA HIS A 199 -19.77 8.72 0.02
C HIS A 199 -19.06 9.74 0.92
N GLY A 200 -18.96 10.98 0.46
CA GLY A 200 -18.32 12.06 1.20
C GLY A 200 -16.87 12.34 0.85
N VAL A 201 -16.24 11.53 -0.01
CA VAL A 201 -14.89 11.80 -0.50
C VAL A 201 -14.96 12.24 -1.97
N PRO A 202 -14.48 13.44 -2.32
CA PRO A 202 -14.49 13.91 -3.71
C PRO A 202 -13.69 13.00 -4.63
N SER A 203 -14.23 12.73 -5.81
CA SER A 203 -13.65 11.81 -6.80
C SER A 203 -12.62 12.45 -7.74
N HIS A 204 -12.03 13.61 -7.39
CA HIS A 204 -11.05 14.28 -8.25
C HIS A 204 -9.62 14.16 -7.75
#